data_2d5af50c1d2b3a90639dd1ad7085f5fd
#
_entry.id   2d5af50c1d2b3a90639dd1ad7085f5fd
#
_cell.length_a   1.000
_cell.length_b   1.000
_cell.length_c   1.000
_cell.angle_alpha   90.00
_cell.angle_beta   90.00
_cell.angle_gamma   90.00
#
_symmetry.space_group_name_H-M   'P 1'
#
loop_
_entity.id
_entity.type
_entity.pdbx_description
1 polymer ?
#
loop_
_entity_poly.entity_id
_entity_poly.type
_entity_poly.pdbx_seq_one_letter_code
_entity_poly.pdbx_strand_id
1 'polypeptide(L)'
;MTGYIPTLEQIDELHRKIAPSEAAYELVHTHCVIVATIGCQIVRRQNALFTRRCTLSKDAPERGSNRRTENTVDAAVSATPMPPTVGVTGGQVPPRLLDEHLVLIGGLLHDIGTYRVFKHDGSDGEPLKFSKKRYILHGLKGYEYLLDEGVDESIAQFARNHTGVGLTCEDV
;
A
#
# COMPACT_ATOMS: atom_id res chain seq x y z
N MET A 1 -14.76 -13.05 -12.43
CA MET A 1 -14.44 -12.09 -13.53
C MET A 1 -13.18 -11.39 -13.08
N THR A 2 -12.18 -11.35 -13.92
CA THR A 2 -10.97 -10.53 -13.66
C THR A 2 -11.38 -9.07 -13.86
N GLY A 3 -11.18 -8.24 -12.84
CA GLY A 3 -11.39 -6.81 -12.93
C GLY A 3 -10.31 -6.13 -13.79
N TYR A 4 -10.39 -4.82 -13.97
CA TYR A 4 -9.36 -4.06 -14.67
C TYR A 4 -8.44 -3.33 -13.68
N ILE A 5 -7.19 -3.11 -14.10
CA ILE A 5 -6.24 -2.26 -13.39
C ILE A 5 -6.38 -0.85 -13.97
N PRO A 6 -6.81 0.14 -13.17
CA PRO A 6 -7.08 1.48 -13.69
C PRO A 6 -5.79 2.24 -14.05
N THR A 7 -5.86 3.06 -15.09
CA THR A 7 -4.83 4.06 -15.42
C THR A 7 -4.91 5.24 -14.44
N LEU A 8 -3.90 6.12 -14.47
CA LEU A 8 -3.90 7.32 -13.62
C LEU A 8 -5.08 8.25 -13.94
N GLU A 9 -5.47 8.37 -15.21
CA GLU A 9 -6.63 9.14 -15.64
C GLU A 9 -7.92 8.53 -15.09
N GLN A 10 -8.08 7.21 -15.19
CA GLN A 10 -9.23 6.51 -14.64
C GLN A 10 -9.31 6.59 -13.12
N ILE A 11 -8.17 6.65 -12.42
CA ILE A 11 -8.12 6.88 -10.97
C ILE A 11 -8.68 8.26 -10.63
N ASP A 12 -8.26 9.31 -11.34
CA ASP A 12 -8.81 10.66 -11.15
C ASP A 12 -10.32 10.68 -11.42
N GLU A 13 -10.78 10.02 -12.49
CA GLU A 13 -12.20 9.89 -12.80
C GLU A 13 -12.98 9.16 -11.70
N LEU A 14 -12.44 8.08 -11.13
CA LEU A 14 -13.05 7.37 -10.01
C LEU A 14 -13.20 8.27 -8.77
N HIS A 15 -12.15 9.04 -8.44
CA HIS A 15 -12.21 10.00 -7.35
C HIS A 15 -13.26 11.09 -7.61
N ARG A 16 -13.27 11.70 -8.79
CA ARG A 16 -14.23 12.75 -9.15
C ARG A 16 -15.67 12.25 -9.17
N LYS A 17 -15.89 11.02 -9.62
CA LYS A 17 -17.21 10.41 -9.68
C LYS A 17 -17.85 10.23 -8.30
N ILE A 18 -17.07 9.88 -7.29
CA ILE A 18 -17.56 9.59 -5.94
C ILE A 18 -17.49 10.82 -5.01
N ALA A 19 -16.63 11.78 -5.29
CA ALA A 19 -16.42 12.95 -4.45
C ALA A 19 -17.68 13.82 -4.38
N PRO A 20 -18.19 14.12 -3.17
CA PRO A 20 -19.41 14.92 -3.02
C PRO A 20 -19.19 16.41 -3.26
N SER A 21 -17.94 16.90 -3.18
CA SER A 21 -17.56 18.29 -3.40
C SER A 21 -16.09 18.38 -3.83
N GLU A 22 -15.72 19.52 -4.42
CA GLU A 22 -14.32 19.80 -4.77
C GLU A 22 -13.41 19.81 -3.53
N ALA A 23 -13.86 20.39 -2.43
CA ALA A 23 -13.10 20.41 -1.18
C ALA A 23 -12.86 18.99 -0.62
N ALA A 24 -13.86 18.10 -0.72
CA ALA A 24 -13.70 16.70 -0.35
C ALA A 24 -12.74 15.97 -1.30
N TYR A 25 -12.86 16.23 -2.61
CA TYR A 25 -11.94 15.69 -3.60
C TYR A 25 -10.49 16.09 -3.29
N GLU A 26 -10.21 17.38 -3.16
CA GLU A 26 -8.86 17.89 -2.88
C GLU A 26 -8.26 17.23 -1.63
N LEU A 27 -9.05 17.13 -0.55
CA LEU A 27 -8.57 16.52 0.70
C LEU A 27 -8.19 15.06 0.53
N VAL A 28 -9.10 14.25 0.03
CA VAL A 28 -8.90 12.78 -0.03
C VAL A 28 -7.91 12.42 -1.14
N HIS A 29 -8.04 13.02 -2.32
CA HIS A 29 -7.13 12.77 -3.43
C HIS A 29 -5.69 13.16 -3.08
N THR A 30 -5.48 14.35 -2.48
CA THR A 30 -4.14 14.77 -2.03
C THR A 30 -3.56 13.80 -1.01
N HIS A 31 -4.37 13.34 -0.04
CA HIS A 31 -3.95 12.33 0.91
C HIS A 31 -3.49 11.04 0.20
N CYS A 32 -4.28 10.53 -0.73
CA CYS A 32 -3.95 9.32 -1.48
C CYS A 32 -2.66 9.47 -2.31
N VAL A 33 -2.44 10.63 -2.94
CA VAL A 33 -1.20 10.93 -3.68
C VAL A 33 0.02 10.92 -2.75
N ILE A 34 -0.08 11.52 -1.57
CA ILE A 34 1.01 11.53 -0.59
C ILE A 34 1.33 10.09 -0.13
N VAL A 35 0.31 9.32 0.23
CA VAL A 35 0.48 7.94 0.70
C VAL A 35 1.06 7.04 -0.39
N ALA A 36 0.56 7.14 -1.62
CA ALA A 36 1.10 6.39 -2.76
C ALA A 36 2.57 6.74 -3.03
N THR A 37 2.93 8.02 -2.96
CA THR A 37 4.30 8.49 -3.15
C THR A 37 5.25 7.90 -2.10
N ILE A 38 4.85 7.93 -0.82
CA ILE A 38 5.62 7.34 0.28
C ILE A 38 5.72 5.82 0.09
N GLY A 39 4.61 5.16 -0.25
CA GLY A 39 4.57 3.73 -0.54
C GLY A 39 5.58 3.32 -1.61
N CYS A 40 5.61 4.03 -2.74
CA CYS A 40 6.59 3.79 -3.81
C CYS A 40 8.04 3.99 -3.34
N GLN A 41 8.31 4.99 -2.51
CA GLN A 41 9.65 5.19 -1.93
C GLN A 41 10.07 4.00 -1.04
N ILE A 42 9.15 3.50 -0.23
CA ILE A 42 9.38 2.32 0.61
C ILE A 42 9.66 1.09 -0.26
N VAL A 43 8.83 0.85 -1.28
CA VAL A 43 9.00 -0.28 -2.21
C VAL A 43 10.35 -0.23 -2.91
N ARG A 44 10.74 0.92 -3.46
CA ARG A 44 12.04 1.11 -4.11
C ARG A 44 13.20 0.79 -3.17
N ARG A 45 13.12 1.26 -1.92
CA ARG A 45 14.13 0.95 -0.92
C ARG A 45 14.18 -0.54 -0.59
N GLN A 46 13.03 -1.19 -0.40
CA GLN A 46 12.95 -2.62 -0.11
C GLN A 46 13.47 -3.46 -1.28
N ASN A 47 13.11 -3.10 -2.50
CA ASN A 47 13.59 -3.77 -3.71
C ASN A 47 15.11 -3.60 -3.88
N ALA A 48 15.65 -2.43 -3.58
CA ALA A 48 17.10 -2.20 -3.60
C ALA A 48 17.84 -3.05 -2.55
N LEU A 49 17.28 -3.18 -1.34
CA LEU A 49 17.84 -4.05 -0.29
C LEU A 49 17.79 -5.52 -0.71
N PHE A 50 16.69 -5.98 -1.28
CA PHE A 50 16.55 -7.34 -1.79
C PHE A 50 17.59 -7.62 -2.88
N THR A 51 17.70 -6.75 -3.89
CA THR A 51 18.65 -6.88 -4.99
C THR A 51 20.09 -6.91 -4.48
N ARG A 52 20.46 -6.00 -3.58
CA ARG A 52 21.79 -5.98 -2.95
C ARG A 52 22.08 -7.29 -2.22
N ARG A 53 21.11 -7.82 -1.50
CA ARG A 53 21.26 -9.08 -0.76
C ARG A 53 21.49 -10.26 -1.70
N CYS A 54 20.73 -10.35 -2.79
CA CYS A 54 20.90 -11.36 -3.81
C CYS A 54 22.28 -11.28 -4.49
N THR A 55 22.78 -10.08 -4.74
CA THR A 55 24.11 -9.87 -5.33
C THR A 55 25.21 -10.27 -4.37
N LEU A 56 25.15 -9.82 -3.12
CA LEU A 56 26.17 -10.13 -2.09
C LEU A 56 26.26 -11.63 -1.80
N SER A 57 25.17 -12.39 -1.98
CA SER A 57 25.15 -13.82 -1.74
C SER A 57 25.98 -14.62 -2.73
N LYS A 58 26.23 -14.07 -3.92
CA LYS A 58 27.01 -14.76 -4.97
C LYS A 58 28.51 -14.57 -4.82
N ASP A 59 28.91 -13.40 -4.32
CA ASP A 59 30.30 -12.94 -4.33
C ASP A 59 30.91 -12.76 -2.92
N ALA A 60 30.10 -12.97 -1.88
CA ALA A 60 30.56 -12.80 -0.52
C ALA A 60 31.55 -13.92 -0.14
N PRO A 61 32.79 -13.61 0.25
CA PRO A 61 33.68 -14.62 0.81
C PRO A 61 33.01 -15.24 2.04
N GLU A 62 33.22 -16.55 2.26
CA GLU A 62 32.76 -17.23 3.47
C GLU A 62 33.15 -16.42 4.70
N ARG A 63 32.20 -15.78 5.30
CA ARG A 63 32.39 -14.99 6.50
C ARG A 63 32.27 -15.94 7.68
N GLY A 64 33.38 -16.12 8.37
CA GLY A 64 33.44 -16.96 9.55
C GLY A 64 32.36 -16.66 10.58
N SER A 65 32.06 -17.63 11.41
CA SER A 65 30.96 -17.70 12.38
C SER A 65 30.80 -16.51 13.33
N ASN A 66 31.82 -15.68 13.49
CA ASN A 66 31.83 -14.55 14.45
C ASN A 66 31.07 -13.28 13.99
N ARG A 67 30.59 -13.23 12.74
CA ARG A 67 29.80 -12.09 12.27
C ARG A 67 28.30 -12.27 12.41
N ARG A 68 27.87 -13.35 13.02
CA ARG A 68 26.43 -13.66 13.22
C ARG A 68 25.69 -12.66 14.09
N THR A 69 26.39 -11.94 14.95
CA THR A 69 25.78 -11.07 15.95
C THR A 69 25.71 -9.61 15.57
N GLU A 70 26.52 -9.16 14.61
CA GLU A 70 26.65 -7.72 14.36
C GLU A 70 25.78 -7.21 13.22
N ASN A 71 25.34 -8.08 12.32
CA ASN A 71 24.50 -7.63 11.21
C ASN A 71 23.61 -8.77 10.72
N THR A 72 22.47 -8.93 11.34
CA THR A 72 21.49 -9.97 11.01
C THR A 72 21.02 -9.88 9.56
N VAL A 73 21.11 -8.73 8.95
CA VAL A 73 20.79 -8.51 7.52
C VAL A 73 21.86 -9.18 6.64
N ASP A 74 23.13 -9.03 7.00
CA ASP A 74 24.22 -9.61 6.21
C ASP A 74 24.41 -11.12 6.47
N ALA A 75 23.98 -11.61 7.64
CA ALA A 75 24.10 -13.01 8.00
C ALA A 75 23.19 -13.94 7.17
N ALA A 76 22.18 -13.39 6.53
CA ALA A 76 21.27 -14.16 5.71
C ALA A 76 21.66 -14.20 4.23
N VAL A 77 22.85 -13.71 3.90
CA VAL A 77 23.35 -13.75 2.52
C VAL A 77 23.69 -15.19 2.14
N SER A 78 22.91 -15.73 1.24
CA SER A 78 23.04 -17.08 0.68
C SER A 78 23.38 -17.00 -0.81
N ALA A 79 23.93 -18.07 -1.35
CA ALA A 79 24.20 -18.19 -2.78
C ALA A 79 22.94 -18.12 -3.66
N THR A 80 21.78 -18.31 -3.08
CA THR A 80 20.47 -18.14 -3.72
C THR A 80 19.67 -17.04 -3.04
N PRO A 81 18.81 -16.31 -3.75
CA PRO A 81 17.90 -15.36 -3.13
C PRO A 81 17.04 -16.08 -2.09
N MET A 82 17.20 -15.68 -0.85
CA MET A 82 16.44 -16.27 0.25
C MET A 82 15.54 -15.24 0.90
N PRO A 83 14.36 -15.65 1.35
CA PRO A 83 13.52 -14.78 2.16
C PRO A 83 14.24 -14.39 3.45
N PRO A 84 13.93 -13.25 4.05
CA PRO A 84 14.47 -12.88 5.33
C PRO A 84 14.05 -13.89 6.40
N THR A 85 14.96 -14.15 7.32
CA THR A 85 14.65 -15.00 8.47
C THR A 85 13.77 -14.23 9.46
N VAL A 86 12.84 -14.93 10.07
CA VAL A 86 12.02 -14.40 11.17
C VAL A 86 12.95 -13.87 12.26
N GLY A 87 12.70 -12.65 12.75
CA GLY A 87 13.48 -12.04 13.83
C GLY A 87 14.59 -11.11 13.38
N VAL A 88 14.75 -10.85 12.10
CA VAL A 88 15.61 -9.76 11.62
C VAL A 88 14.97 -8.43 12.00
N THR A 89 15.43 -7.86 13.10
CA THR A 89 14.96 -6.55 13.54
C THR A 89 15.39 -5.46 12.57
N GLY A 90 14.50 -4.51 12.33
CA GLY A 90 14.84 -3.31 11.58
C GLY A 90 14.71 -3.39 10.08
N GLY A 91 13.86 -4.20 9.58
CA GLY A 91 13.53 -4.21 8.16
C GLY A 91 13.75 -5.59 7.55
N GLN A 92 12.72 -6.33 7.54
CA GLN A 92 12.68 -7.56 6.76
C GLN A 92 12.84 -7.20 5.28
N VAL A 93 13.80 -7.83 4.64
CA VAL A 93 13.91 -7.77 3.19
C VAL A 93 12.81 -8.69 2.64
N PRO A 94 11.95 -8.23 1.74
CA PRO A 94 10.88 -9.06 1.22
C PRO A 94 11.44 -10.32 0.55
N PRO A 95 10.68 -11.42 0.54
CA PRO A 95 11.10 -12.69 -0.09
C PRO A 95 11.20 -12.58 -1.62
N ARG A 96 10.62 -11.55 -2.20
CA ARG A 96 10.58 -11.26 -3.64
C ARG A 96 10.60 -9.75 -3.85
N LEU A 97 10.79 -9.33 -5.08
CA LEU A 97 10.57 -7.93 -5.45
C LEU A 97 9.09 -7.57 -5.27
N LEU A 98 8.88 -6.41 -4.67
CA LEU A 98 7.55 -5.83 -4.54
C LEU A 98 7.17 -5.12 -5.85
N ASP A 99 5.91 -5.22 -6.22
CA ASP A 99 5.38 -4.54 -7.39
C ASP A 99 5.08 -3.07 -7.07
N GLU A 100 5.94 -2.18 -7.57
CA GLU A 100 5.79 -0.73 -7.36
C GLU A 100 4.53 -0.18 -8.02
N HIS A 101 4.14 -0.72 -9.18
CA HIS A 101 2.94 -0.28 -9.88
C HIS A 101 1.68 -0.63 -9.08
N LEU A 102 1.61 -1.84 -8.56
CA LEU A 102 0.52 -2.28 -7.69
C LEU A 102 0.38 -1.38 -6.45
N VAL A 103 1.51 -1.04 -5.81
CA VAL A 103 1.51 -0.17 -4.63
C VAL A 103 1.11 1.26 -4.99
N LEU A 104 1.54 1.77 -6.16
CA LEU A 104 1.12 3.08 -6.65
C LEU A 104 -0.41 3.15 -6.82
N ILE A 105 -0.98 2.24 -7.60
CA ILE A 105 -2.42 2.22 -7.91
C ILE A 105 -3.23 1.97 -6.64
N GLY A 106 -2.85 0.96 -5.85
CA GLY A 106 -3.51 0.66 -4.58
C GLY A 106 -3.43 1.82 -3.59
N GLY A 107 -2.28 2.48 -3.48
CA GLY A 107 -2.09 3.66 -2.63
C GLY A 107 -2.91 4.86 -3.08
N LEU A 108 -3.09 5.06 -4.38
CA LEU A 108 -3.95 6.13 -4.91
C LEU A 108 -5.44 5.89 -4.63
N LEU A 109 -5.86 4.65 -4.42
CA LEU A 109 -7.27 4.29 -4.24
C LEU A 109 -7.62 3.82 -2.82
N HIS A 110 -6.62 3.64 -1.92
CA HIS A 110 -6.84 3.00 -0.63
C HIS A 110 -7.92 3.69 0.21
N ASP A 111 -8.01 5.01 0.13
CA ASP A 111 -8.89 5.80 0.99
C ASP A 111 -10.11 6.40 0.26
N ILE A 112 -10.39 5.91 -0.96
CA ILE A 112 -11.50 6.41 -1.80
C ILE A 112 -12.87 6.31 -1.12
N GLY A 113 -13.07 5.36 -0.22
CA GLY A 113 -14.31 5.20 0.54
C GLY A 113 -14.55 6.29 1.58
N THR A 114 -13.55 7.12 1.88
CA THR A 114 -13.67 8.27 2.78
C THR A 114 -14.71 9.27 2.30
N TYR A 115 -14.92 9.38 1.00
CA TYR A 115 -16.00 10.22 0.45
C TYR A 115 -17.40 9.85 0.95
N ARG A 116 -17.63 8.59 1.31
CA ARG A 116 -18.94 8.10 1.79
C ARG A 116 -19.15 8.24 3.30
N VAL A 117 -18.17 8.74 4.01
CA VAL A 117 -18.22 8.84 5.49
C VAL A 117 -18.14 10.26 6.03
N PHE A 118 -18.22 11.26 5.17
CA PHE A 118 -18.37 12.64 5.60
C PHE A 118 -19.71 12.86 6.33
N LYS A 119 -19.70 13.72 7.31
CA LYS A 119 -20.88 14.32 7.94
C LYS A 119 -21.22 15.64 7.26
N HIS A 120 -20.20 16.47 7.04
CA HIS A 120 -20.23 17.68 6.23
C HIS A 120 -19.14 17.55 5.18
N ASP A 121 -19.51 17.67 3.93
CA ASP A 121 -18.65 17.45 2.78
C ASP A 121 -18.18 18.74 2.12
N GLY A 122 -18.51 19.90 2.73
CA GLY A 122 -18.16 21.21 2.22
C GLY A 122 -19.12 21.77 1.16
N SER A 123 -20.10 21.00 0.68
CA SER A 123 -21.06 21.47 -0.32
C SER A 123 -22.07 22.48 0.22
N ASP A 124 -22.29 22.47 1.52
CA ASP A 124 -23.18 23.35 2.27
C ASP A 124 -22.49 24.60 2.85
N GLY A 125 -21.20 24.79 2.54
CA GLY A 125 -20.36 25.86 3.08
C GLY A 125 -19.85 25.61 4.51
N GLU A 126 -20.22 24.48 5.12
CA GLU A 126 -19.66 24.06 6.40
C GLU A 126 -18.28 23.41 6.22
N PRO A 127 -17.38 23.52 7.20
CA PRO A 127 -16.10 22.84 7.14
C PRO A 127 -16.24 21.32 7.00
N LEU A 128 -15.34 20.71 6.23
CA LEU A 128 -15.28 19.26 6.10
C LEU A 128 -15.25 18.58 7.45
N LYS A 129 -16.11 17.61 7.63
CA LYS A 129 -16.21 16.86 8.90
C LYS A 129 -16.56 15.40 8.66
N PHE A 130 -15.78 14.51 9.24
CA PHE A 130 -16.05 13.07 9.19
C PHE A 130 -17.12 12.65 10.19
N SER A 131 -17.88 11.65 9.84
CA SER A 131 -18.80 10.97 10.75
C SER A 131 -18.04 10.02 11.67
N LYS A 132 -17.87 10.37 12.94
CA LYS A 132 -17.15 9.53 13.91
C LYS A 132 -17.61 8.07 13.94
N LYS A 133 -18.93 7.82 13.82
CA LYS A 133 -19.49 6.48 13.87
C LYS A 133 -19.27 5.68 12.58
N ARG A 134 -19.25 6.34 11.42
CA ARG A 134 -19.13 5.67 10.11
C ARG A 134 -17.70 5.66 9.59
N TYR A 135 -16.80 6.43 10.21
CA TYR A 135 -15.43 6.56 9.71
C TYR A 135 -14.70 5.23 9.58
N ILE A 136 -14.89 4.34 10.53
CA ILE A 136 -14.28 3.00 10.50
C ILE A 136 -14.71 2.14 9.28
N LEU A 137 -15.80 2.51 8.62
CA LEU A 137 -16.31 1.78 7.46
C LEU A 137 -15.72 2.27 6.13
N HIS A 138 -14.89 3.31 6.12
CA HIS A 138 -14.40 3.87 4.85
C HIS A 138 -13.63 2.84 4.02
N GLY A 139 -12.82 2.00 4.64
CA GLY A 139 -12.11 0.94 3.94
C GLY A 139 -13.05 -0.02 3.22
N LEU A 140 -14.05 -0.53 3.93
CA LEU A 140 -15.07 -1.40 3.34
C LEU A 140 -15.87 -0.70 2.24
N LYS A 141 -16.26 0.56 2.46
CA LYS A 141 -17.00 1.35 1.47
C LYS A 141 -16.19 1.67 0.22
N GLY A 142 -14.88 1.84 0.35
CA GLY A 142 -13.97 1.97 -0.76
C GLY A 142 -13.85 0.69 -1.56
N TYR A 143 -13.67 -0.42 -0.88
CA TYR A 143 -13.62 -1.75 -1.48
C TYR A 143 -14.88 -2.07 -2.29
N GLU A 144 -16.07 -1.94 -1.68
CA GLU A 144 -17.36 -2.13 -2.36
C GLU A 144 -17.47 -1.26 -3.62
N TYR A 145 -17.15 0.03 -3.49
CA TYR A 145 -17.20 0.97 -4.62
C TYR A 145 -16.27 0.56 -5.77
N LEU A 146 -15.03 0.20 -5.47
CA LEU A 146 -14.06 -0.18 -6.50
C LEU A 146 -14.48 -1.45 -7.24
N LEU A 147 -15.03 -2.43 -6.54
CA LEU A 147 -15.57 -3.63 -7.18
C LEU A 147 -16.80 -3.33 -8.04
N ASP A 148 -17.70 -2.45 -7.58
CA ASP A 148 -18.88 -2.02 -8.35
C ASP A 148 -18.46 -1.30 -9.64
N GLU A 149 -17.33 -0.57 -9.63
CA GLU A 149 -16.74 0.07 -10.81
C GLU A 149 -15.93 -0.92 -11.69
N GLY A 150 -15.84 -2.18 -11.28
CA GLY A 150 -15.14 -3.22 -12.04
C GLY A 150 -13.61 -3.24 -11.86
N VAL A 151 -13.09 -2.55 -10.87
CA VAL A 151 -11.65 -2.58 -10.54
C VAL A 151 -11.28 -3.97 -10.02
N ASP A 152 -10.09 -4.44 -10.39
CA ASP A 152 -9.60 -5.76 -9.96
C ASP A 152 -9.42 -5.83 -8.43
N GLU A 153 -9.71 -7.00 -7.87
CA GLU A 153 -9.62 -7.25 -6.42
C GLU A 153 -8.21 -6.99 -5.88
N SER A 154 -7.17 -7.28 -6.66
CA SER A 154 -5.78 -7.01 -6.26
C SER A 154 -5.51 -5.53 -5.94
N ILE A 155 -6.33 -4.63 -6.50
CA ILE A 155 -6.31 -3.20 -6.19
C ILE A 155 -7.32 -2.87 -5.10
N ALA A 156 -8.56 -3.32 -5.24
CA ALA A 156 -9.64 -2.97 -4.33
C ALA A 156 -9.35 -3.38 -2.87
N GLN A 157 -8.62 -4.47 -2.65
CA GLN A 157 -8.20 -4.92 -1.33
C GLN A 157 -7.36 -3.89 -0.55
N PHE A 158 -6.63 -2.98 -1.22
CA PHE A 158 -5.91 -1.90 -0.53
C PHE A 158 -6.87 -1.02 0.27
N ALA A 159 -8.05 -0.72 -0.30
CA ALA A 159 -9.08 0.03 0.43
C ALA A 159 -9.61 -0.76 1.62
N ARG A 160 -9.90 -2.05 1.47
CA ARG A 160 -10.43 -2.89 2.55
C ARG A 160 -9.44 -3.04 3.71
N ASN A 161 -8.18 -3.30 3.40
CA ASN A 161 -7.22 -3.82 4.36
C ASN A 161 -6.43 -2.74 5.11
N HIS A 162 -6.36 -1.50 4.59
CA HIS A 162 -5.54 -0.45 5.23
C HIS A 162 -6.05 -0.01 6.61
N THR A 163 -7.31 -0.25 6.94
CA THR A 163 -7.89 0.08 8.25
C THR A 163 -7.69 -1.00 9.32
N GLY A 164 -7.06 -2.10 8.99
CA GLY A 164 -6.90 -3.26 9.88
C GLY A 164 -8.17 -4.08 10.08
N VAL A 165 -9.28 -3.70 9.44
CA VAL A 165 -10.52 -4.46 9.41
C VAL A 165 -10.48 -5.38 8.19
N GLY A 166 -10.32 -6.68 8.43
CA GLY A 166 -10.30 -7.67 7.35
C GLY A 166 -8.91 -8.09 6.87
N LEU A 167 -7.84 -7.66 7.55
CA LEU A 167 -6.51 -8.25 7.33
C LEU A 167 -6.56 -9.73 7.71
N THR A 168 -6.18 -10.58 6.79
CA THR A 168 -5.97 -12.01 7.00
C THR A 168 -4.48 -12.34 7.01
N CYS A 169 -4.13 -13.56 7.42
CA CYS A 169 -2.74 -14.02 7.32
C CYS A 169 -2.22 -14.07 5.87
N GLU A 170 -3.12 -14.07 4.89
CA GLU A 170 -2.80 -14.09 3.47
C GLU A 170 -2.50 -12.68 2.93
N ASP A 171 -2.95 -11.64 3.63
CA ASP A 171 -2.75 -10.23 3.28
C ASP A 171 -1.41 -9.68 3.82
N VAL A 172 -0.68 -10.43 4.64
CA VAL A 172 0.60 -10.11 5.27
C VAL A 172 1.72 -10.95 4.67
#